data_ea87464f7bde9ac60dcfbef4e07910f6
#
_entry.id   ea87464f7bde9ac60dcfbef4e07910f6
#
_cell.length_a   1.000
_cell.length_b   1.000
_cell.length_c   1.000
_cell.angle_alpha   90.00
_cell.angle_beta   90.00
_cell.angle_gamma   90.00
#
_symmetry.space_group_name_H-M   'P 1'
#
loop_
_entity.id
_entity.type
_entity.pdbx_description
1 polymer ?
#
loop_
_entity_poly.entity_id
_entity_poly.type
_entity_poly.pdbx_seq_one_letter_code
_entity_poly.pdbx_strand_id
1 'polypeptide(L)'
;IKDRQNREMLYGPTNEELVTEIFRSSIKSYKSLPQLLYHIQWKFRDELRPRFGIMRCREFYMKDAYSFDLNDDEALFSYNKFFLSYLRTFKRLNLSAIPMAADTGPIGGNLSHEFIILADTGESKIYTDKRIFDVNSSSTLLEKNSLTNLRQQYEKFYSVTDEKFDQKEFEKVVPEEFRVNTKGIEVGHIFYFGDKYSKPMNAAVDYNGKKEFVKMGSYGI
;
A
#
# COMPACT_ATOMS: atom_id res chain seq x y z
N ILE A 1 19.34 4.12 17.59
CA ILE A 1 19.50 4.82 18.88
C ILE A 1 20.46 4.04 19.77
N LYS A 2 21.04 4.68 20.77
CA LYS A 2 21.89 4.02 21.77
C LYS A 2 21.22 4.06 23.13
N ASP A 3 21.30 2.94 23.85
CA ASP A 3 20.85 2.89 25.24
C ASP A 3 21.89 3.49 26.22
N ARG A 4 21.60 3.49 27.52
CA ARG A 4 22.48 4.02 28.58
C ARG A 4 23.81 3.27 28.67
N GLN A 5 23.92 2.08 28.08
CA GLN A 5 25.14 1.25 28.08
C GLN A 5 25.86 1.32 26.71
N ASN A 6 25.52 2.30 25.85
CA ASN A 6 26.05 2.47 24.51
C ASN A 6 25.77 1.31 23.52
N ARG A 7 24.79 0.43 23.83
CA ARG A 7 24.39 -0.62 22.91
C ARG A 7 23.50 -0.01 21.82
N GLU A 8 23.74 -0.40 20.58
CA GLU A 8 22.92 0.02 19.45
C GLU A 8 21.57 -0.69 19.50
N MET A 9 20.50 0.09 19.32
CA MET A 9 19.13 -0.40 19.30
C MET A 9 18.46 0.14 18.03
N LEU A 10 17.70 -0.72 17.34
CA LEU A 10 16.86 -0.34 16.21
C LEU A 10 15.46 -0.04 16.71
N TYR A 11 14.96 1.14 16.37
CA TYR A 11 13.54 1.47 16.54
C TYR A 11 12.87 1.45 15.15
N GLY A 12 11.96 0.51 14.93
CA GLY A 12 11.51 0.12 13.61
C GLY A 12 10.76 1.22 12.83
N PRO A 13 11.23 1.61 11.66
CA PRO A 13 10.51 2.51 10.75
C PRO A 13 9.39 1.80 9.98
N THR A 14 9.53 0.49 9.80
CA THR A 14 8.64 -0.40 9.07
C THR A 14 8.95 -1.86 9.43
N ASN A 15 8.09 -2.82 9.08
CA ASN A 15 8.22 -4.19 9.58
C ASN A 15 8.18 -5.27 8.50
N GLU A 16 8.43 -4.96 7.24
CA GLU A 16 8.49 -5.95 6.15
C GLU A 16 9.43 -7.11 6.52
N GLU A 17 10.63 -6.80 6.97
CA GLU A 17 11.63 -7.80 7.31
C GLU A 17 11.26 -8.56 8.59
N LEU A 18 10.79 -7.86 9.63
CA LEU A 18 10.40 -8.47 10.90
C LEU A 18 9.25 -9.47 10.71
N VAL A 19 8.21 -9.08 9.98
CA VAL A 19 7.04 -9.95 9.74
C VAL A 19 7.40 -11.10 8.81
N THR A 20 8.31 -10.90 7.85
CA THR A 20 8.84 -11.97 7.01
C THR A 20 9.63 -12.99 7.84
N GLU A 21 10.39 -12.55 8.84
CA GLU A 21 11.09 -13.45 9.76
C GLU A 21 10.13 -14.27 10.63
N ILE A 22 9.07 -13.64 11.14
CA ILE A 22 8.00 -14.34 11.90
C ILE A 22 7.34 -15.39 11.00
N PHE A 23 6.99 -15.03 9.78
CA PHE A 23 6.43 -15.98 8.82
C PHE A 23 7.39 -17.13 8.55
N ARG A 24 8.63 -16.84 8.19
CA ARG A 24 9.67 -17.81 7.87
C ARG A 24 9.93 -18.82 9.00
N SER A 25 9.91 -18.36 10.24
CA SER A 25 10.12 -19.22 11.40
C SER A 25 8.94 -20.14 11.70
N SER A 26 7.72 -19.71 11.41
CA SER A 26 6.47 -20.35 11.86
C SER A 26 5.78 -21.19 10.78
N ILE A 27 5.82 -20.74 9.51
CA ILE A 27 5.05 -21.36 8.41
C ILE A 27 5.97 -22.15 7.47
N LYS A 28 5.63 -23.41 7.23
CA LYS A 28 6.43 -24.33 6.39
C LYS A 28 5.64 -24.93 5.24
N SER A 29 4.33 -25.01 5.34
CA SER A 29 3.48 -25.69 4.35
C SER A 29 2.59 -24.69 3.61
N TYR A 30 2.44 -24.87 2.30
CA TYR A 30 1.51 -24.10 1.48
C TYR A 30 0.05 -24.20 1.96
N LYS A 31 -0.32 -25.26 2.67
CA LYS A 31 -1.68 -25.44 3.23
C LYS A 31 -2.05 -24.38 4.26
N SER A 32 -1.05 -23.67 4.80
CA SER A 32 -1.24 -22.57 5.73
C SER A 32 -1.40 -21.22 5.04
N LEU A 33 -1.34 -21.16 3.71
CA LEU A 33 -1.52 -19.93 2.93
C LEU A 33 -2.99 -19.75 2.51
N PRO A 34 -3.47 -18.53 2.27
CA PRO A 34 -2.75 -17.28 2.49
C PRO A 34 -2.62 -16.93 3.96
N GLN A 35 -1.56 -16.20 4.34
CA GLN A 35 -1.44 -15.56 5.66
C GLN A 35 -1.59 -14.05 5.50
N LEU A 36 -2.47 -13.48 6.34
CA LEU A 36 -2.66 -12.04 6.44
C LEU A 36 -2.35 -11.64 7.88
N LEU A 37 -1.20 -11.02 8.07
CA LEU A 37 -0.72 -10.59 9.39
C LEU A 37 -0.83 -9.08 9.49
N TYR A 38 -1.14 -8.56 10.66
CA TYR A 38 -1.13 -7.13 10.90
C TYR A 38 -0.76 -6.81 12.35
N HIS A 39 -0.30 -5.61 12.54
CA HIS A 39 -0.21 -5.03 13.87
C HIS A 39 -0.51 -3.52 13.84
N ILE A 40 -0.72 -2.97 15.01
CA ILE A 40 -0.99 -1.55 15.23
C ILE A 40 -0.04 -1.11 16.32
N GLN A 41 0.94 -0.28 15.97
CA GLN A 41 1.95 0.18 16.93
C GLN A 41 2.65 1.45 16.48
N TRP A 42 3.46 2.01 17.37
CA TRP A 42 4.31 3.13 17.11
C TRP A 42 5.40 2.79 16.09
N LYS A 43 5.62 3.73 15.17
CA LYS A 43 6.74 3.75 14.23
C LYS A 43 7.59 4.97 14.48
N PHE A 44 8.87 4.86 14.20
CA PHE A 44 9.79 5.97 14.20
C PHE A 44 10.45 6.09 12.83
N ARG A 45 10.36 7.28 12.24
CA ARG A 45 11.09 7.64 11.02
C ARG A 45 11.83 8.95 11.24
N ASP A 46 13.08 9.03 10.83
CA ASP A 46 13.88 10.24 10.96
C ASP A 46 13.45 11.29 9.92
N GLU A 47 12.24 11.83 10.13
CA GLU A 47 11.68 12.86 9.29
C GLU A 47 12.49 14.15 9.42
N LEU A 48 13.03 14.60 8.30
CA LEU A 48 13.89 15.80 8.25
C LEU A 48 13.12 17.09 8.50
N ARG A 49 11.82 17.13 8.16
CA ARG A 49 10.98 18.33 8.25
C ARG A 49 9.64 18.02 8.90
N PRO A 50 9.60 17.70 10.21
CA PRO A 50 8.33 17.54 10.92
C PRO A 50 7.51 18.82 10.82
N ARG A 51 6.23 18.71 10.50
CA ARG A 51 5.34 19.85 10.31
C ARG A 51 3.86 19.44 10.39
N PHE A 52 2.97 20.42 10.41
CA PHE A 52 1.51 20.22 10.47
C PHE A 52 1.05 19.42 11.71
N GLY A 53 1.71 19.68 12.86
CA GLY A 53 1.36 19.00 14.11
C GLY A 53 1.55 17.49 14.02
N ILE A 54 0.46 16.73 14.20
CA ILE A 54 0.50 15.27 14.20
C ILE A 54 0.52 14.65 12.79
N MET A 55 0.35 15.44 11.72
CA MET A 55 0.23 14.90 10.37
C MET A 55 1.57 14.43 9.80
N ARG A 56 2.68 15.07 10.20
CA ARG A 56 4.02 14.68 9.77
C ARG A 56 5.01 14.76 10.90
N CYS A 57 5.08 13.68 11.70
CA CYS A 57 5.95 13.55 12.85
C CYS A 57 7.02 12.50 12.62
N ARG A 58 8.02 12.48 13.50
CA ARG A 58 9.03 11.41 13.53
C ARG A 58 8.51 10.14 14.18
N GLU A 59 7.61 10.28 15.13
CA GLU A 59 6.96 9.16 15.82
C GLU A 59 5.45 9.25 15.59
N PHE A 60 4.85 8.14 15.14
CA PHE A 60 3.45 8.08 14.78
C PHE A 60 2.89 6.67 14.95
N TYR A 61 1.58 6.58 15.06
CA TYR A 61 0.85 5.33 15.21
C TYR A 61 0.40 4.84 13.83
N MET A 62 0.74 3.60 13.49
CA MET A 62 0.42 3.02 12.19
C MET A 62 -0.16 1.61 12.37
N LYS A 63 -1.19 1.31 11.62
CA LYS A 63 -1.58 -0.06 11.32
C LYS A 63 -0.89 -0.47 10.03
N ASP A 64 -0.05 -1.45 10.08
CA ASP A 64 0.54 -2.08 8.92
C ASP A 64 0.18 -3.57 8.86
N ALA A 65 -0.17 -4.03 7.67
CA ALA A 65 -0.51 -5.42 7.40
C ALA A 65 0.34 -5.96 6.26
N TYR A 66 0.45 -7.27 6.22
CA TYR A 66 1.30 -7.99 5.28
C TYR A 66 0.58 -9.24 4.80
N SER A 67 0.65 -9.50 3.51
CA SER A 67 0.15 -10.75 2.93
C SER A 67 1.30 -11.66 2.51
N PHE A 68 1.06 -12.96 2.66
CA PHE A 68 1.94 -14.03 2.20
C PHE A 68 1.10 -15.03 1.43
N ASP A 69 1.34 -15.12 0.14
CA ASP A 69 0.52 -15.87 -0.79
C ASP A 69 1.40 -16.86 -1.59
N LEU A 70 0.81 -17.91 -2.14
CA LEU A 70 1.56 -18.97 -2.85
C LEU A 70 2.11 -18.48 -4.19
N ASN A 71 1.34 -17.67 -4.91
CA ASN A 71 1.64 -17.21 -6.27
C ASN A 71 1.13 -15.79 -6.49
N ASP A 72 1.48 -15.23 -7.65
CA ASP A 72 1.13 -13.85 -8.00
C ASP A 72 -0.38 -13.62 -8.06
N ASP A 73 -1.14 -14.60 -8.56
CA ASP A 73 -2.60 -14.51 -8.66
C ASP A 73 -3.28 -14.40 -7.29
N GLU A 74 -2.83 -15.20 -6.32
CA GLU A 74 -3.35 -15.14 -4.94
C GLU A 74 -2.90 -13.85 -4.24
N ALA A 75 -1.67 -13.43 -4.46
CA ALA A 75 -1.16 -12.17 -3.92
C ALA A 75 -1.90 -10.95 -4.47
N LEU A 76 -2.22 -10.93 -5.75
CA LEU A 76 -3.06 -9.88 -6.34
C LEU A 76 -4.50 -9.93 -5.79
N PHE A 77 -5.01 -11.10 -5.48
CA PHE A 77 -6.30 -11.21 -4.80
C PHE A 77 -6.24 -10.63 -3.38
N SER A 78 -5.21 -10.93 -2.62
CA SER A 78 -4.95 -10.31 -1.30
C SER A 78 -4.79 -8.79 -1.41
N TYR A 79 -4.03 -8.30 -2.38
CA TYR A 79 -3.87 -6.88 -2.68
C TYR A 79 -5.23 -6.19 -2.94
N ASN A 80 -6.05 -6.78 -3.79
CA ASN A 80 -7.36 -6.24 -4.13
C ASN A 80 -8.35 -6.27 -2.94
N LYS A 81 -8.22 -7.22 -2.01
CA LYS A 81 -8.97 -7.21 -0.74
C LYS A 81 -8.61 -5.98 0.11
N PHE A 82 -7.31 -5.66 0.24
CA PHE A 82 -6.87 -4.48 0.97
C PHE A 82 -7.27 -3.19 0.25
N PHE A 83 -7.18 -3.16 -1.08
CA PHE A 83 -7.67 -2.04 -1.88
C PHE A 83 -9.14 -1.70 -1.56
N LEU A 84 -10.03 -2.69 -1.61
CA LEU A 84 -11.44 -2.50 -1.24
C LEU A 84 -11.60 -2.17 0.25
N SER A 85 -10.86 -2.85 1.14
CA SER A 85 -10.93 -2.63 2.59
C SER A 85 -10.61 -1.18 2.94
N TYR A 86 -9.58 -0.59 2.34
CA TYR A 86 -9.20 0.80 2.58
C TYR A 86 -10.22 1.79 2.04
N LEU A 87 -10.74 1.59 0.84
CA LEU A 87 -11.86 2.39 0.32
C LEU A 87 -13.05 2.39 1.28
N ARG A 88 -13.41 1.22 1.81
CA ARG A 88 -14.49 1.09 2.79
C ARG A 88 -14.17 1.74 4.13
N THR A 89 -12.94 1.59 4.61
CA THR A 89 -12.48 2.20 5.86
C THR A 89 -12.57 3.71 5.77
N PHE A 90 -12.01 4.32 4.74
CA PHE A 90 -12.05 5.77 4.55
C PHE A 90 -13.49 6.28 4.37
N LYS A 91 -14.31 5.56 3.60
CA LYS A 91 -15.73 5.90 3.46
C LYS A 91 -16.46 5.89 4.80
N ARG A 92 -16.22 4.90 5.67
CA ARG A 92 -16.81 4.83 7.02
C ARG A 92 -16.34 5.96 7.94
N LEU A 93 -15.14 6.48 7.72
CA LEU A 93 -14.58 7.65 8.40
C LEU A 93 -15.07 8.97 7.78
N ASN A 94 -15.94 8.92 6.78
CA ASN A 94 -16.41 10.07 5.99
C ASN A 94 -15.25 10.81 5.28
N LEU A 95 -14.24 10.07 4.85
CA LEU A 95 -13.10 10.57 4.10
C LEU A 95 -13.20 10.11 2.65
N SER A 96 -13.21 11.06 1.72
CA SER A 96 -13.25 10.79 0.28
C SER A 96 -11.83 10.54 -0.25
N ALA A 97 -11.24 9.43 0.18
CA ALA A 97 -9.92 9.04 -0.29
C ALA A 97 -10.03 8.35 -1.66
N ILE A 98 -9.17 8.76 -2.60
CA ILE A 98 -9.03 8.15 -3.92
C ILE A 98 -7.71 7.39 -4.04
N PRO A 99 -7.72 6.19 -4.66
CA PRO A 99 -6.48 5.47 -4.94
C PRO A 99 -5.78 6.10 -6.14
N MET A 100 -4.51 6.40 -5.98
CA MET A 100 -3.64 6.94 -7.03
C MET A 100 -2.50 5.99 -7.31
N ALA A 101 -2.15 5.79 -8.57
CA ALA A 101 -0.95 5.05 -8.93
C ALA A 101 0.29 5.78 -8.39
N ALA A 102 1.05 5.08 -7.56
CA ALA A 102 2.22 5.62 -6.89
C ALA A 102 3.52 4.93 -7.31
N ASP A 103 4.64 5.58 -7.06
CA ASP A 103 5.95 4.94 -7.16
C ASP A 103 6.12 3.96 -5.99
N THR A 104 6.80 2.86 -6.24
CA THR A 104 7.10 1.87 -5.21
C THR A 104 8.26 2.28 -4.31
N GLY A 105 9.02 3.30 -4.71
CA GLY A 105 10.15 3.84 -3.97
C GLY A 105 11.18 2.79 -3.53
N PRO A 106 11.86 2.99 -2.39
CA PRO A 106 12.83 2.04 -1.85
C PRO A 106 12.23 0.67 -1.50
N ILE A 107 10.93 0.61 -1.16
CA ILE A 107 10.22 -0.64 -0.91
C ILE A 107 10.23 -1.50 -2.18
N GLY A 108 10.07 -0.87 -3.36
CA GLY A 108 10.06 -1.52 -4.67
C GLY A 108 8.79 -2.35 -4.88
N GLY A 109 8.73 -3.05 -6.00
CA GLY A 109 7.57 -3.86 -6.40
C GLY A 109 7.01 -3.42 -7.75
N ASN A 110 5.91 -4.05 -8.17
CA ASN A 110 5.35 -3.86 -9.51
C ASN A 110 4.01 -3.11 -9.50
N LEU A 111 3.38 -2.97 -8.34
CA LEU A 111 2.06 -2.36 -8.20
C LEU A 111 1.98 -1.64 -6.85
N SER A 112 1.57 -0.38 -6.88
CA SER A 112 1.43 0.45 -5.70
C SER A 112 0.30 1.47 -5.88
N HIS A 113 -0.49 1.68 -4.81
CA HIS A 113 -1.50 2.74 -4.76
C HIS A 113 -1.41 3.49 -3.44
N GLU A 114 -1.34 4.81 -3.53
CA GLU A 114 -1.59 5.72 -2.43
C GLU A 114 -3.07 6.07 -2.36
N PHE A 115 -3.61 6.14 -1.15
CA PHE A 115 -4.95 6.66 -0.90
C PHE A 115 -4.83 8.11 -0.47
N ILE A 116 -5.33 9.02 -1.29
CA ILE A 116 -5.15 10.46 -1.11
C ILE A 116 -6.51 11.13 -0.85
N ILE A 117 -6.56 11.99 0.16
CA ILE A 117 -7.68 12.91 0.40
C ILE A 117 -7.28 14.27 -0.20
N LEU A 118 -8.19 14.87 -0.98
CA LEU A 118 -7.95 16.23 -1.49
C LEU A 118 -8.02 17.25 -0.36
N ALA A 119 -6.98 18.06 -0.23
CA ALA A 119 -6.89 19.11 0.78
C ALA A 119 -5.91 20.20 0.32
N ASP A 120 -6.33 21.46 0.36
CA ASP A 120 -5.48 22.60 -0.02
C ASP A 120 -4.21 22.73 0.85
N THR A 121 -4.30 22.23 2.08
CA THR A 121 -3.19 22.14 3.04
C THR A 121 -2.31 20.90 2.85
N GLY A 122 -2.63 20.04 1.87
CA GLY A 122 -1.89 18.83 1.58
C GLY A 122 -0.46 19.07 1.13
N GLU A 123 0.39 18.08 1.32
CA GLU A 123 1.81 18.13 0.94
C GLU A 123 2.06 17.63 -0.48
N SER A 124 1.33 16.61 -0.90
CA SER A 124 1.50 15.98 -2.20
C SER A 124 0.72 16.75 -3.27
N LYS A 125 1.39 17.10 -4.36
CA LYS A 125 0.68 17.52 -5.55
C LYS A 125 0.11 16.31 -6.25
N ILE A 126 -1.11 16.45 -6.74
CA ILE A 126 -1.83 15.39 -7.42
C ILE A 126 -2.47 15.86 -8.72
N TYR A 127 -2.55 14.95 -9.65
CA TYR A 127 -3.15 15.16 -10.97
C TYR A 127 -4.12 14.02 -11.23
N THR A 128 -5.40 14.35 -11.39
CA THR A 128 -6.41 13.32 -11.53
C THR A 128 -7.56 13.73 -12.45
N ASP A 129 -8.20 12.74 -13.03
CA ASP A 129 -9.48 12.88 -13.71
C ASP A 129 -10.60 12.87 -12.67
N LYS A 130 -11.37 13.97 -12.58
CA LYS A 130 -12.44 14.09 -11.56
C LYS A 130 -13.52 13.02 -11.63
N ARG A 131 -13.66 12.32 -12.78
CA ARG A 131 -14.63 11.22 -12.92
C ARG A 131 -14.30 10.01 -12.04
N ILE A 132 -13.07 9.93 -11.52
CA ILE A 132 -12.68 8.88 -10.55
C ILE A 132 -13.52 8.91 -9.27
N PHE A 133 -14.04 10.10 -8.89
CA PHE A 133 -14.89 10.25 -7.68
C PHE A 133 -16.26 9.59 -7.83
N ASP A 134 -16.71 9.32 -9.05
CA ASP A 134 -18.00 8.68 -9.35
C ASP A 134 -17.92 7.15 -9.27
N VAL A 135 -16.72 6.59 -9.11
CA VAL A 135 -16.54 5.14 -9.00
C VAL A 135 -17.12 4.62 -7.68
N ASN A 136 -18.10 3.73 -7.78
CA ASN A 136 -18.80 3.20 -6.62
C ASN A 136 -18.28 1.82 -6.21
N SER A 137 -17.64 1.76 -5.04
CA SER A 137 -17.11 0.51 -4.45
C SER A 137 -18.07 -0.19 -3.48
N SER A 138 -19.26 0.38 -3.22
CA SER A 138 -20.12 -0.06 -2.11
C SER A 138 -20.71 -1.46 -2.31
N SER A 139 -21.08 -1.82 -3.54
CA SER A 139 -21.67 -3.12 -3.89
C SER A 139 -20.67 -4.19 -4.30
N THR A 140 -19.36 -3.90 -4.24
CA THR A 140 -18.33 -4.85 -4.66
C THR A 140 -18.29 -6.07 -3.74
N LEU A 141 -18.36 -7.26 -4.32
CA LEU A 141 -18.25 -8.52 -3.59
C LEU A 141 -16.78 -8.87 -3.29
N LEU A 142 -16.54 -9.67 -2.23
CA LEU A 142 -15.20 -10.19 -1.87
C LEU A 142 -14.83 -11.40 -2.73
N GLU A 143 -15.01 -11.28 -4.03
CA GLU A 143 -14.70 -12.29 -5.04
C GLU A 143 -13.61 -11.80 -5.97
N LYS A 144 -12.75 -12.72 -6.44
CA LYS A 144 -11.54 -12.40 -7.24
C LYS A 144 -11.86 -11.50 -8.43
N ASN A 145 -12.87 -11.87 -9.22
CA ASN A 145 -13.26 -11.09 -10.41
C ASN A 145 -13.85 -9.73 -10.04
N SER A 146 -14.71 -9.66 -9.02
CA SER A 146 -15.32 -8.40 -8.57
C SER A 146 -14.29 -7.40 -8.07
N LEU A 147 -13.32 -7.88 -7.30
CA LEU A 147 -12.24 -7.05 -6.76
C LEU A 147 -11.26 -6.58 -7.86
N THR A 148 -10.93 -7.46 -8.80
CA THR A 148 -10.09 -7.10 -9.95
C THR A 148 -10.77 -6.06 -10.82
N ASN A 149 -12.06 -6.24 -11.11
CA ASN A 149 -12.85 -5.28 -11.87
C ASN A 149 -12.93 -3.92 -11.18
N LEU A 150 -13.11 -3.89 -9.84
CA LEU A 150 -13.12 -2.64 -9.09
C LEU A 150 -11.80 -1.89 -9.26
N ARG A 151 -10.67 -2.54 -9.01
CA ARG A 151 -9.35 -1.91 -9.17
C ARG A 151 -9.16 -1.36 -10.57
N GLN A 152 -9.49 -2.16 -11.60
CA GLN A 152 -9.41 -1.74 -13.00
C GLN A 152 -10.34 -0.57 -13.33
N GLN A 153 -11.50 -0.43 -12.67
CA GLN A 153 -12.35 0.75 -12.84
C GLN A 153 -11.67 2.03 -12.38
N TYR A 154 -10.95 1.99 -11.25
CA TYR A 154 -10.14 3.13 -10.79
C TYR A 154 -8.94 3.39 -11.71
N GLU A 155 -8.25 2.36 -12.15
CA GLU A 155 -7.07 2.44 -13.04
C GLU A 155 -7.38 2.96 -14.45
N LYS A 156 -8.66 2.98 -14.87
CA LYS A 156 -9.07 3.61 -16.15
C LYS A 156 -8.92 5.12 -16.14
N PHE A 157 -8.94 5.74 -14.97
CA PHE A 157 -8.80 7.17 -14.82
C PHE A 157 -7.34 7.52 -14.52
N TYR A 158 -6.85 8.53 -15.22
CA TYR A 158 -5.54 9.09 -14.88
C TYR A 158 -5.59 9.66 -13.46
N SER A 159 -4.80 9.13 -12.57
CA SER A 159 -4.74 9.57 -11.17
C SER A 159 -3.36 9.24 -10.60
N VAL A 160 -2.52 10.24 -10.43
CA VAL A 160 -1.12 10.07 -10.03
C VAL A 160 -0.66 11.19 -9.10
N THR A 161 0.38 10.92 -8.33
CA THR A 161 1.15 11.92 -7.59
C THR A 161 2.17 12.61 -8.50
N ASP A 162 2.78 13.70 -8.01
CA ASP A 162 3.75 14.52 -8.78
C ASP A 162 4.92 13.69 -9.34
N GLU A 163 5.33 12.63 -8.65
CA GLU A 163 6.44 11.76 -9.04
C GLU A 163 6.17 10.95 -10.32
N LYS A 164 4.91 10.63 -10.59
CA LYS A 164 4.47 9.90 -11.79
C LYS A 164 3.77 10.79 -12.83
N PHE A 165 3.74 12.09 -12.60
CA PHE A 165 3.02 12.99 -13.49
C PHE A 165 3.73 13.14 -14.84
N ASP A 166 3.00 12.85 -15.91
CA ASP A 166 3.38 13.19 -17.29
C ASP A 166 2.34 14.13 -17.90
N GLN A 167 2.75 15.37 -18.14
CA GLN A 167 1.87 16.42 -18.64
C GLN A 167 1.28 16.05 -20.02
N LYS A 168 2.07 15.50 -20.93
CA LYS A 168 1.61 15.15 -22.29
C LYS A 168 0.58 14.03 -22.27
N GLU A 169 0.82 13.02 -21.42
CA GLU A 169 -0.14 11.94 -21.23
C GLU A 169 -1.40 12.46 -20.57
N PHE A 170 -1.30 13.24 -19.50
CA PHE A 170 -2.45 13.82 -18.80
C PHE A 170 -3.33 14.65 -19.74
N GLU A 171 -2.74 15.54 -20.52
CA GLU A 171 -3.48 16.37 -21.48
C GLU A 171 -4.10 15.57 -22.62
N LYS A 172 -3.49 14.45 -23.01
CA LYS A 172 -3.98 13.56 -24.06
C LYS A 172 -5.17 12.72 -23.60
N VAL A 173 -5.14 12.20 -22.35
CA VAL A 173 -6.14 11.22 -21.90
C VAL A 173 -7.27 11.81 -21.06
N VAL A 174 -7.05 13.00 -20.44
CA VAL A 174 -8.06 13.67 -19.61
C VAL A 174 -8.54 14.94 -20.31
N PRO A 175 -9.83 15.03 -20.72
CA PRO A 175 -10.40 16.26 -21.23
C PRO A 175 -10.27 17.42 -20.24
N GLU A 176 -10.08 18.63 -20.72
CA GLU A 176 -9.78 19.82 -19.92
C GLU A 176 -10.77 20.03 -18.77
N GLU A 177 -12.05 19.88 -19.04
CA GLU A 177 -13.13 20.04 -18.06
C GLU A 177 -13.12 19.01 -16.92
N PHE A 178 -12.38 17.91 -17.09
CA PHE A 178 -12.24 16.86 -16.06
C PHE A 178 -10.89 16.89 -15.34
N ARG A 179 -9.97 17.76 -15.74
CA ARG A 179 -8.63 17.85 -15.11
C ARG A 179 -8.71 18.47 -13.73
N VAL A 180 -8.12 17.77 -12.76
CA VAL A 180 -7.90 18.29 -11.40
C VAL A 180 -6.41 18.29 -11.12
N ASN A 181 -5.89 19.48 -10.76
CA ASN A 181 -4.54 19.67 -10.27
C ASN A 181 -4.65 20.40 -8.93
N THR A 182 -4.35 19.70 -7.86
CA THR A 182 -4.52 20.21 -6.50
C THR A 182 -3.52 19.56 -5.57
N LYS A 183 -3.69 19.75 -4.27
CA LYS A 183 -2.92 19.10 -3.23
C LYS A 183 -3.74 18.03 -2.53
N GLY A 184 -3.05 17.08 -1.93
CA GLY A 184 -3.66 16.01 -1.16
C GLY A 184 -2.83 15.57 0.03
N ILE A 185 -3.47 14.79 0.89
CA ILE A 185 -2.87 14.18 2.06
C ILE A 185 -2.93 12.67 1.84
N GLU A 186 -1.79 12.01 1.90
CA GLU A 186 -1.71 10.55 1.91
C GLU A 186 -2.25 10.02 3.24
N VAL A 187 -3.25 9.13 3.15
CA VAL A 187 -3.89 8.51 4.31
C VAL A 187 -3.73 7.00 4.34
N GLY A 188 -3.13 6.42 3.32
CA GLY A 188 -2.82 5.00 3.25
C GLY A 188 -2.02 4.65 2.01
N HIS A 189 -1.27 3.57 2.09
CA HIS A 189 -0.45 3.10 0.99
C HIS A 189 -0.43 1.57 0.95
N ILE A 190 -0.58 1.00 -0.23
CA ILE A 190 -0.54 -0.43 -0.45
C ILE A 190 0.45 -0.79 -1.54
N PHE A 191 1.20 -1.88 -1.31
CA PHE A 191 2.25 -2.35 -2.20
C PHE A 191 2.10 -3.83 -2.50
N TYR A 192 2.32 -4.21 -3.73
CA TYR A 192 2.63 -5.57 -4.11
C TYR A 192 4.10 -5.64 -4.56
N PHE A 193 4.91 -6.42 -3.91
CA PHE A 193 6.35 -6.50 -4.19
C PHE A 193 6.86 -7.92 -4.49
N GLY A 194 5.95 -8.84 -4.79
CA GLY A 194 6.31 -10.20 -5.23
C GLY A 194 7.19 -10.92 -4.22
N ASP A 195 8.34 -11.39 -4.64
CA ASP A 195 9.29 -12.14 -3.82
C ASP A 195 10.52 -11.31 -3.34
N LYS A 196 10.43 -9.97 -3.41
CA LYS A 196 11.53 -9.07 -3.06
C LYS A 196 12.09 -9.30 -1.65
N TYR A 197 11.24 -9.60 -0.67
CA TYR A 197 11.65 -9.90 0.70
C TYR A 197 11.74 -11.41 0.96
N SER A 198 10.79 -12.19 0.46
CA SER A 198 10.74 -13.63 0.74
C SER A 198 11.95 -14.38 0.20
N LYS A 199 12.42 -14.03 -1.00
CA LYS A 199 13.57 -14.69 -1.64
C LYS A 199 14.88 -14.45 -0.91
N PRO A 200 15.35 -13.21 -0.65
CA PRO A 200 16.59 -12.97 0.10
C PRO A 200 16.53 -13.46 1.55
N MET A 201 15.35 -13.42 2.19
CA MET A 201 15.15 -13.89 3.55
C MET A 201 14.83 -15.38 3.64
N ASN A 202 14.78 -16.08 2.50
CA ASN A 202 14.48 -17.52 2.46
C ASN A 202 13.12 -17.88 3.07
N ALA A 203 12.12 -17.02 2.92
CA ALA A 203 10.75 -17.26 3.35
C ALA A 203 9.98 -18.03 2.27
N ALA A 204 9.93 -19.34 2.44
CA ALA A 204 9.36 -20.26 1.47
C ALA A 204 8.54 -21.35 2.17
N VAL A 205 7.66 -21.99 1.41
CA VAL A 205 6.84 -23.13 1.83
C VAL A 205 7.11 -24.35 0.95
N ASP A 206 6.82 -25.53 1.49
CA ASP A 206 6.81 -26.74 0.70
C ASP A 206 5.51 -26.82 -0.12
N TYR A 207 5.65 -26.89 -1.43
CA TYR A 207 4.57 -27.05 -2.38
C TYR A 207 4.87 -28.17 -3.37
N ASN A 208 4.10 -29.29 -3.31
CA ASN A 208 4.29 -30.46 -4.14
C ASN A 208 5.74 -31.00 -4.16
N GLY A 209 6.39 -31.05 -2.99
CA GLY A 209 7.75 -31.53 -2.82
C GLY A 209 8.85 -30.56 -3.30
N LYS A 210 8.49 -29.33 -3.61
CA LYS A 210 9.41 -28.26 -3.98
C LYS A 210 9.29 -27.07 -3.04
N LYS A 211 10.36 -26.33 -2.91
CA LYS A 211 10.42 -25.09 -2.16
C LYS A 211 9.97 -23.94 -3.05
N GLU A 212 8.88 -23.24 -2.63
CA GLU A 212 8.34 -22.07 -3.31
C GLU A 212 8.44 -20.85 -2.43
N PHE A 213 9.03 -19.76 -2.96
CA PHE A 213 9.09 -18.46 -2.27
C PHE A 213 7.73 -17.78 -2.33
N VAL A 214 7.22 -17.39 -1.18
CA VAL A 214 5.91 -16.74 -1.08
C VAL A 214 5.92 -15.36 -1.73
N LYS A 215 4.78 -14.95 -2.27
CA LYS A 215 4.54 -13.60 -2.79
C LYS A 215 3.95 -12.74 -1.69
N MET A 216 4.41 -11.49 -1.63
CA MET A 216 4.13 -10.61 -0.50
C MET A 216 3.58 -9.27 -0.94
N GLY A 217 2.75 -8.69 -0.08
CA GLY A 217 2.29 -7.31 -0.12
C GLY A 217 2.36 -6.65 1.25
N SER A 218 2.40 -5.32 1.27
CA SER A 218 2.37 -4.48 2.47
C SER A 218 1.27 -3.44 2.36
N TYR A 219 0.56 -3.17 3.46
CA TYR A 219 -0.66 -2.37 3.47
C TYR A 219 -0.71 -1.51 4.75
N GLY A 220 -0.40 -0.23 4.62
CA GLY A 220 -0.29 0.73 5.72
C GLY A 220 -1.40 1.79 5.74
N ILE A 221 -1.90 2.14 6.93
CA ILE A 221 -2.71 3.33 7.24
C ILE A 221 -2.36 3.86 8.63
#